data_f54c8460587d000ef1549783871a80d9
#
_entry.id   f54c8460587d000ef1549783871a80d9
#
_cell.length_a   1.000
_cell.length_b   1.000
_cell.length_c   1.000
_cell.angle_alpha   90.00
_cell.angle_beta   90.00
_cell.angle_gamma   90.00
#
_symmetry.space_group_name_H-M   'P 1'
#
loop_
_entity.id
_entity.type
_entity.pdbx_description
1 polymer ?
#
loop_
_entity_poly.entity_id
_entity_poly.type
_entity_poly.pdbx_seq_one_letter_code
_entity_poly.pdbx_strand_id
1 'polypeptide(L)'
;MSRFDEDDHEDTTDREVSAALTVGEGDIDASLRPRSLGEFIGQPRVREQLQLVIEGAKNRGGTPDHILLSGPPGLGKTSLAMIIAAELGTSLRVTSGPALERAGDLAAMLSNLVEHDVLFIDEIHRIARPAEEMLYLAMEDFRVDVIVGKGPGATSIPLEVAPFTLVGATTRSGALTGPLRDRFGFTAHMDFYEPGELERVLSRSAGILGIELGDEAGSEIARRSRGTPRIANRLLRRVRDFAEVRADGIITRDIAKSALAVYDVDELGLDRLDRAVLSALTRSFGGGPVGVSTLAVAVGEEATTVEEVCEPFLVRAGMLARTPRGRVATKLAWVHLGMTPPSGAAGLGQVGLFD
;
A
#
# COMPACT_ATOMS: atom_id res chain seq x y z
N MET A 1 10.42 -36.47 27.64
CA MET A 1 11.28 -36.40 26.46
C MET A 1 10.38 -36.64 25.25
N SER A 2 9.89 -35.61 24.63
CA SER A 2 9.50 -35.52 23.22
C SER A 2 9.06 -34.09 22.94
N ARG A 3 9.75 -33.46 22.03
CA ARG A 3 9.48 -32.15 21.45
C ARG A 3 8.21 -32.22 20.64
N PHE A 4 7.30 -31.28 20.85
CA PHE A 4 6.34 -30.75 19.89
C PHE A 4 6.29 -29.23 20.12
N ASP A 5 7.29 -28.53 19.60
CA ASP A 5 7.25 -27.13 19.27
C ASP A 5 7.39 -27.10 17.74
N GLU A 6 6.33 -26.87 17.04
CA GLU A 6 6.29 -26.27 15.73
C GLU A 6 5.12 -25.33 15.74
N ASP A 7 5.43 -24.07 16.05
CA ASP A 7 4.57 -22.92 15.80
C ASP A 7 4.34 -22.80 14.29
N ASP A 8 3.27 -23.40 13.77
CA ASP A 8 2.66 -23.05 12.50
C ASP A 8 1.95 -21.68 12.65
N HIS A 9 2.71 -20.61 12.80
CA HIS A 9 2.25 -19.29 12.41
C HIS A 9 2.17 -19.28 10.87
N GLU A 10 1.02 -19.65 10.32
CA GLU A 10 0.68 -19.35 8.93
C GLU A 10 0.85 -17.84 8.73
N ASP A 11 1.92 -17.48 8.03
CA ASP A 11 2.33 -16.11 7.79
C ASP A 11 1.24 -15.40 6.97
N THR A 12 0.54 -14.45 7.60
CA THR A 12 -0.53 -13.64 6.99
C THR A 12 -0.06 -12.85 5.76
N THR A 13 1.26 -12.87 5.48
CA THR A 13 1.87 -12.26 4.28
C THR A 13 1.64 -13.05 3.00
N ASP A 14 1.19 -14.31 3.06
CA ASP A 14 1.05 -15.18 1.88
C ASP A 14 -0.32 -15.14 1.18
N ARG A 15 -1.11 -14.09 1.42
CA ARG A 15 -2.39 -13.88 0.74
C ARG A 15 -2.20 -13.28 -0.65
N GLU A 16 -2.69 -13.98 -1.70
CA GLU A 16 -2.54 -13.55 -3.10
C GLU A 16 -3.16 -12.18 -3.41
N VAL A 17 -4.17 -11.77 -2.66
CA VAL A 17 -4.82 -10.46 -2.81
C VAL A 17 -4.46 -9.48 -1.69
N SER A 18 -3.38 -9.74 -0.95
CA SER A 18 -2.81 -8.76 -0.01
C SER A 18 -1.99 -7.71 -0.75
N ALA A 19 -2.08 -6.46 -0.32
CA ALA A 19 -1.22 -5.40 -0.84
C ALA A 19 0.17 -5.35 -0.16
N ALA A 20 0.46 -6.24 0.79
CA ALA A 20 1.79 -6.41 1.38
C ALA A 20 2.74 -7.13 0.41
N LEU A 21 4.06 -6.92 0.56
CA LEU A 21 5.09 -7.66 -0.18
C LEU A 21 5.24 -9.05 0.42
N THR A 22 5.28 -10.07 -0.44
CA THR A 22 5.66 -11.44 -0.05
C THR A 22 7.13 -11.72 -0.33
N VAL A 23 7.68 -12.74 0.34
CA VAL A 23 9.08 -13.15 0.18
C VAL A 23 9.33 -13.55 -1.28
N GLY A 24 10.37 -13.01 -1.90
CA GLY A 24 10.76 -13.31 -3.30
C GLY A 24 10.09 -12.46 -4.38
N GLU A 25 9.14 -11.58 -4.04
CA GLU A 25 8.52 -10.68 -5.03
C GLU A 25 9.38 -9.46 -5.40
N GLY A 26 10.36 -9.10 -4.57
CA GLY A 26 11.08 -7.82 -4.68
C GLY A 26 11.77 -7.59 -6.04
N ASP A 27 12.46 -8.58 -6.58
CA ASP A 27 13.22 -8.43 -7.82
C ASP A 27 12.31 -8.34 -9.05
N ILE A 28 11.25 -9.15 -9.09
CA ILE A 28 10.29 -9.13 -10.21
C ILE A 28 9.48 -7.84 -10.15
N ASP A 29 9.00 -7.45 -8.99
CA ASP A 29 8.28 -6.18 -8.82
C ASP A 29 9.16 -4.99 -9.21
N ALA A 30 10.48 -5.05 -8.94
CA ALA A 30 11.41 -4.01 -9.36
C ALA A 30 11.49 -3.89 -10.89
N SER A 31 11.47 -5.02 -11.63
CA SER A 31 11.49 -5.02 -13.10
C SER A 31 10.22 -4.45 -13.73
N LEU A 32 9.09 -4.59 -13.06
CA LEU A 32 7.79 -4.09 -13.52
C LEU A 32 7.54 -2.62 -13.21
N ARG A 33 8.39 -1.98 -12.39
CA ARG A 33 8.22 -0.57 -12.00
C ARG A 33 8.36 0.36 -13.21
N PRO A 34 7.47 1.35 -13.35
CA PRO A 34 7.64 2.41 -14.34
C PRO A 34 8.86 3.26 -13.99
N ARG A 35 9.56 3.74 -15.01
CA ARG A 35 10.81 4.52 -14.88
C ARG A 35 10.63 6.03 -15.09
N SER A 36 9.46 6.45 -15.60
CA SER A 36 9.13 7.84 -15.87
C SER A 36 7.67 8.13 -15.55
N LEU A 37 7.30 9.40 -15.40
CA LEU A 37 5.89 9.81 -15.26
C LEU A 37 5.04 9.39 -16.48
N GLY A 38 5.63 9.34 -17.68
CA GLY A 38 4.95 8.89 -18.90
C GLY A 38 4.57 7.41 -18.86
N GLU A 39 5.40 6.57 -18.24
CA GLU A 39 5.13 5.13 -18.06
C GLU A 39 4.19 4.82 -16.89
N PHE A 40 4.04 5.77 -15.96
CA PHE A 40 3.21 5.56 -14.78
C PHE A 40 1.73 5.63 -15.16
N ILE A 41 1.06 4.48 -15.19
CA ILE A 41 -0.35 4.33 -15.54
C ILE A 41 -1.23 4.74 -14.36
N GLY A 42 -2.37 5.37 -14.64
CA GLY A 42 -3.32 5.83 -13.65
C GLY A 42 -2.92 7.13 -12.93
N GLN A 43 -3.65 7.49 -11.90
CA GLN A 43 -3.41 8.68 -11.07
C GLN A 43 -3.22 9.98 -11.89
N PRO A 44 -4.08 10.32 -12.86
CA PRO A 44 -3.82 11.40 -13.83
C PRO A 44 -3.57 12.74 -13.14
N ARG A 45 -4.36 13.06 -12.10
CA ARG A 45 -4.22 14.29 -11.33
C ARG A 45 -2.89 14.37 -10.57
N VAL A 46 -2.48 13.29 -9.93
CA VAL A 46 -1.21 13.22 -9.19
C VAL A 46 -0.03 13.36 -10.15
N ARG A 47 -0.09 12.71 -11.32
CA ARG A 47 0.93 12.79 -12.36
C ARG A 47 1.10 14.23 -12.87
N GLU A 48 0.00 14.88 -13.21
CA GLU A 48 0.01 16.27 -13.69
C GLU A 48 0.60 17.21 -12.62
N GLN A 49 0.16 17.08 -11.37
CA GLN A 49 0.68 17.90 -10.26
C GLN A 49 2.17 17.66 -10.01
N LEU A 50 2.62 16.40 -10.00
CA LEU A 50 4.03 16.07 -9.84
C LEU A 50 4.87 16.60 -11.00
N GLN A 51 4.38 16.52 -12.22
CA GLN A 51 5.05 17.10 -13.39
C GLN A 51 5.28 18.60 -13.20
N LEU A 52 4.27 19.35 -12.78
CA LEU A 52 4.39 20.79 -12.52
C LEU A 52 5.40 21.10 -11.41
N VAL A 53 5.41 20.34 -10.32
CA VAL A 53 6.35 20.50 -9.21
C VAL A 53 7.79 20.26 -9.69
N ILE A 54 8.02 19.18 -10.44
CA ILE A 54 9.35 18.81 -10.95
C ILE A 54 9.85 19.83 -11.99
N GLU A 55 9.03 20.17 -12.98
CA GLU A 55 9.39 21.14 -14.02
C GLU A 55 9.62 22.52 -13.43
N GLY A 56 8.78 22.94 -12.47
CA GLY A 56 8.95 24.20 -11.77
C GLY A 56 10.28 24.28 -11.02
N ALA A 57 10.71 23.21 -10.36
CA ALA A 57 11.99 23.15 -9.67
C ALA A 57 13.17 23.20 -10.66
N LYS A 58 13.11 22.41 -11.74
CA LYS A 58 14.11 22.42 -12.82
C LYS A 58 14.29 23.82 -13.43
N ASN A 59 13.19 24.50 -13.72
CA ASN A 59 13.23 25.84 -14.30
C ASN A 59 13.85 26.90 -13.37
N ARG A 60 13.72 26.72 -12.07
CA ARG A 60 14.36 27.59 -11.07
C ARG A 60 15.79 27.19 -10.73
N GLY A 61 16.27 26.02 -11.20
CA GLY A 61 17.58 25.47 -10.84
C GLY A 61 17.69 25.15 -9.34
N GLY A 62 16.56 24.81 -8.69
CA GLY A 62 16.51 24.56 -7.25
C GLY A 62 15.90 23.22 -6.90
N THR A 63 15.89 22.92 -5.60
CA THR A 63 15.27 21.73 -5.03
C THR A 63 13.74 21.92 -4.98
N PRO A 64 12.92 20.95 -5.39
CA PRO A 64 11.47 21.03 -5.19
C PRO A 64 11.10 20.97 -3.70
N ASP A 65 9.91 21.45 -3.38
CA ASP A 65 9.34 21.31 -2.05
C ASP A 65 9.28 19.84 -1.63
N HIS A 66 9.25 19.59 -0.33
CA HIS A 66 9.07 18.25 0.21
C HIS A 66 7.69 17.69 -0.18
N ILE A 67 7.64 16.41 -0.52
CA ILE A 67 6.47 15.74 -1.11
C ILE A 67 5.96 14.66 -0.18
N LEU A 68 4.66 14.66 0.13
CA LEU A 68 4.00 13.59 0.85
C LEU A 68 3.13 12.76 -0.10
N LEU A 69 3.41 11.47 -0.23
CA LEU A 69 2.62 10.50 -0.98
C LEU A 69 1.72 9.74 0.00
N SER A 70 0.43 9.96 -0.06
CA SER A 70 -0.56 9.39 0.84
C SER A 70 -1.51 8.45 0.09
N GLY A 71 -1.90 7.34 0.69
CA GLY A 71 -2.89 6.43 0.12
C GLY A 71 -2.66 4.97 0.48
N PRO A 72 -3.59 4.07 0.16
CA PRO A 72 -3.52 2.64 0.44
C PRO A 72 -2.20 1.99 -0.01
N PRO A 73 -1.82 0.83 0.56
CA PRO A 73 -0.62 0.12 0.14
C PRO A 73 -0.75 -0.41 -1.29
N GLY A 74 0.38 -0.61 -1.97
CA GLY A 74 0.43 -1.23 -3.30
C GLY A 74 0.01 -0.36 -4.49
N LEU A 75 -0.24 0.95 -4.28
CA LEU A 75 -0.66 1.89 -5.34
C LEU A 75 0.51 2.53 -6.11
N GLY A 76 1.76 2.27 -5.74
CA GLY A 76 2.93 2.77 -6.47
C GLY A 76 3.64 3.97 -5.83
N LYS A 77 3.45 4.27 -4.53
CA LYS A 77 4.14 5.36 -3.82
C LYS A 77 5.66 5.30 -3.97
N THR A 78 6.25 4.12 -3.73
CA THR A 78 7.69 3.90 -3.90
C THR A 78 8.14 4.09 -5.35
N SER A 79 7.32 3.67 -6.33
CA SER A 79 7.62 3.88 -7.75
C SER A 79 7.62 5.38 -8.10
N LEU A 80 6.67 6.15 -7.57
CA LEU A 80 6.66 7.60 -7.77
C LEU A 80 7.89 8.27 -7.15
N ALA A 81 8.34 7.86 -5.97
CA ALA A 81 9.58 8.39 -5.39
C ALA A 81 10.80 8.13 -6.28
N MET A 82 10.90 6.94 -6.85
CA MET A 82 11.95 6.61 -7.83
C MET A 82 11.86 7.46 -9.11
N ILE A 83 10.66 7.65 -9.62
CA ILE A 83 10.41 8.48 -10.80
C ILE A 83 10.78 9.94 -10.51
N ILE A 84 10.40 10.48 -9.35
CA ILE A 84 10.75 11.86 -8.96
C ILE A 84 12.27 12.06 -8.99
N ALA A 85 13.04 11.16 -8.39
CA ALA A 85 14.50 11.23 -8.41
C ALA A 85 15.06 11.12 -9.84
N ALA A 86 14.56 10.18 -10.63
CA ALA A 86 14.96 9.98 -12.01
C ALA A 86 14.65 11.21 -12.89
N GLU A 87 13.45 11.79 -12.75
CA GLU A 87 13.06 13.00 -13.48
C GLU A 87 13.89 14.22 -13.06
N LEU A 88 14.26 14.34 -11.79
CA LEU A 88 15.16 15.40 -11.30
C LEU A 88 16.62 15.17 -11.74
N GLY A 89 16.98 13.93 -12.13
CA GLY A 89 18.36 13.57 -12.47
C GLY A 89 19.28 13.48 -11.25
N THR A 90 18.75 13.12 -10.09
CA THR A 90 19.46 13.09 -8.80
C THR A 90 19.44 11.69 -8.18
N SER A 91 20.26 11.47 -7.15
CA SER A 91 20.29 10.21 -6.43
C SER A 91 19.07 10.04 -5.52
N LEU A 92 18.62 8.77 -5.37
CA LEU A 92 17.58 8.38 -4.43
C LEU A 92 18.21 7.65 -3.24
N ARG A 93 17.95 8.14 -2.04
CA ARG A 93 18.22 7.43 -0.79
C ARG A 93 16.91 6.90 -0.24
N VAL A 94 16.86 5.61 0.07
CA VAL A 94 15.63 4.93 0.51
C VAL A 94 15.79 4.44 1.94
N THR A 95 14.81 4.75 2.78
CA THR A 95 14.67 4.19 4.13
C THR A 95 13.19 4.02 4.48
N SER A 96 12.91 3.57 5.69
CA SER A 96 11.55 3.45 6.21
C SER A 96 11.43 4.07 7.60
N GLY A 97 10.22 4.49 7.98
CA GLY A 97 9.97 5.01 9.32
C GLY A 97 10.44 4.07 10.43
N PRO A 98 10.08 2.77 10.40
CA PRO A 98 10.55 1.80 11.39
C PRO A 98 12.07 1.64 11.48
N ALA A 99 12.82 1.90 10.40
CA ALA A 99 14.29 1.81 10.42
C ALA A 99 14.96 3.01 11.10
N LEU A 100 14.22 4.10 11.34
CA LEU A 100 14.70 5.33 11.97
C LEU A 100 14.31 5.36 13.46
N GLU A 101 14.91 4.49 14.25
CA GLU A 101 14.59 4.35 15.68
C GLU A 101 15.22 5.46 16.52
N ARG A 102 16.37 6.00 16.08
CA ARG A 102 17.15 7.01 16.82
C ARG A 102 17.45 8.21 15.94
N ALA A 103 17.58 9.36 16.56
CA ALA A 103 18.04 10.57 15.87
C ALA A 103 19.38 10.38 15.13
N GLY A 104 20.31 9.58 15.70
CA GLY A 104 21.59 9.27 15.06
C GLY A 104 21.47 8.49 13.75
N ASP A 105 20.45 7.65 13.59
CA ASP A 105 20.22 6.90 12.35
C ASP A 105 19.87 7.86 11.21
N LEU A 106 18.99 8.82 11.50
CA LEU A 106 18.62 9.89 10.56
C LEU A 106 19.78 10.83 10.29
N ALA A 107 20.52 11.26 11.33
CA ALA A 107 21.69 12.14 11.15
C ALA A 107 22.74 11.52 10.22
N ALA A 108 23.02 10.23 10.36
CA ALA A 108 23.95 9.50 9.49
C ALA A 108 23.47 9.48 8.03
N MET A 109 22.18 9.37 7.78
CA MET A 109 21.63 9.43 6.42
C MET A 109 21.72 10.84 5.84
N LEU A 110 21.33 11.85 6.61
CA LEU A 110 21.31 13.24 6.18
C LEU A 110 22.73 13.77 5.87
N SER A 111 23.74 13.37 6.66
CA SER A 111 25.14 13.75 6.43
C SER A 111 25.76 13.20 5.15
N ASN A 112 25.15 12.16 4.55
CA ASN A 112 25.60 11.54 3.30
C ASN A 112 24.80 12.02 2.07
N LEU A 113 23.87 12.96 2.24
CA LEU A 113 23.15 13.57 1.11
C LEU A 113 24.03 14.55 0.36
N VAL A 114 23.87 14.56 -0.94
CA VAL A 114 24.44 15.56 -1.84
C VAL A 114 23.34 16.52 -2.24
N GLU A 115 23.70 17.73 -2.65
CA GLU A 115 22.75 18.75 -3.09
C GLU A 115 21.79 18.21 -4.16
N HIS A 116 20.50 18.46 -3.94
CA HIS A 116 19.37 17.99 -4.74
C HIS A 116 19.02 16.50 -4.63
N ASP A 117 19.70 15.70 -3.80
CA ASP A 117 19.32 14.31 -3.56
C ASP A 117 17.85 14.19 -3.10
N VAL A 118 17.24 13.07 -3.42
CA VAL A 118 15.91 12.70 -2.93
C VAL A 118 16.07 11.69 -1.79
N LEU A 119 15.56 12.04 -0.61
CA LEU A 119 15.43 11.13 0.52
C LEU A 119 13.99 10.59 0.54
N PHE A 120 13.82 9.29 0.35
CA PHE A 120 12.53 8.63 0.46
C PHE A 120 12.39 7.89 1.78
N ILE A 121 11.33 8.21 2.54
CA ILE A 121 10.98 7.52 3.79
C ILE A 121 9.63 6.85 3.61
N ASP A 122 9.64 5.52 3.50
CA ASP A 122 8.38 4.75 3.47
C ASP A 122 7.81 4.60 4.88
N GLU A 123 6.48 4.47 5.00
CA GLU A 123 5.79 4.38 6.29
C GLU A 123 6.21 5.49 7.28
N ILE A 124 6.36 6.73 6.78
CA ILE A 124 6.90 7.87 7.55
C ILE A 124 6.13 8.14 8.85
N HIS A 125 4.85 7.74 8.93
CA HIS A 125 4.03 7.86 10.15
C HIS A 125 4.51 6.94 11.30
N ARG A 126 5.45 6.03 11.03
CA ARG A 126 6.05 5.11 12.01
C ARG A 126 7.46 5.54 12.44
N ILE A 127 7.92 6.70 12.02
CA ILE A 127 9.21 7.25 12.47
C ILE A 127 9.20 7.46 13.98
N ALA A 128 10.30 7.12 14.66
CA ALA A 128 10.42 7.35 16.08
C ALA A 128 10.51 8.85 16.38
N ARG A 129 9.88 9.29 17.47
CA ARG A 129 9.77 10.71 17.83
C ARG A 129 11.11 11.47 17.84
N PRO A 130 12.23 10.93 18.38
CA PRO A 130 13.51 11.64 18.37
C PRO A 130 14.06 11.88 16.94
N ALA A 131 13.82 10.94 16.01
CA ALA A 131 14.18 11.10 14.60
C ALA A 131 13.22 12.08 13.89
N GLU A 132 11.92 12.05 14.22
CA GLU A 132 10.93 12.98 13.69
C GLU A 132 11.26 14.44 14.07
N GLU A 133 11.62 14.71 15.33
CA GLU A 133 12.02 16.04 15.80
C GLU A 133 13.28 16.56 15.09
N MET A 134 14.24 15.69 14.82
CA MET A 134 15.42 16.05 14.01
C MET A 134 15.06 16.33 12.55
N LEU A 135 14.11 15.56 11.99
CA LEU A 135 13.66 15.74 10.60
C LEU A 135 13.03 17.12 10.38
N TYR A 136 12.35 17.68 11.38
CA TYR A 136 11.79 19.03 11.28
C TYR A 136 12.84 20.09 10.96
N LEU A 137 13.96 20.07 11.69
CA LEU A 137 15.05 21.01 11.47
C LEU A 137 15.73 20.79 10.11
N ALA A 138 15.91 19.53 9.74
CA ALA A 138 16.48 19.19 8.44
C ALA A 138 15.63 19.68 7.26
N MET A 139 14.30 19.65 7.39
CA MET A 139 13.37 20.09 6.34
C MET A 139 13.27 21.60 6.22
N GLU A 140 13.37 22.34 7.33
CA GLU A 140 13.22 23.82 7.34
C GLU A 140 14.55 24.52 7.08
N ASP A 141 15.59 24.14 7.85
CA ASP A 141 16.83 24.89 7.96
C ASP A 141 18.02 24.20 7.26
N PHE A 142 17.82 23.00 6.69
CA PHE A 142 18.89 22.15 6.18
C PHE A 142 20.03 21.99 7.19
N ARG A 143 19.68 21.82 8.46
CA ARG A 143 20.57 21.66 9.59
C ARG A 143 20.00 20.68 10.59
N VAL A 144 20.88 19.96 11.28
CA VAL A 144 20.51 19.10 12.42
C VAL A 144 21.48 19.31 13.57
N ASP A 145 21.00 19.18 14.78
CA ASP A 145 21.81 19.27 15.99
C ASP A 145 22.14 17.84 16.47
N VAL A 146 23.42 17.50 16.47
CA VAL A 146 23.91 16.19 16.93
C VAL A 146 24.49 16.33 18.33
N ILE A 147 23.93 15.57 19.28
CA ILE A 147 24.43 15.55 20.65
C ILE A 147 25.63 14.59 20.74
N VAL A 148 26.80 15.11 21.07
CA VAL A 148 28.04 14.35 21.28
C VAL A 148 28.38 14.32 22.77
N GLY A 149 28.62 13.11 23.28
CA GLY A 149 28.90 12.89 24.71
C GLY A 149 27.71 12.36 25.50
N LYS A 150 27.88 12.14 26.78
CA LYS A 150 26.86 11.65 27.73
C LYS A 150 26.86 12.51 29.00
N GLY A 151 25.68 12.66 29.59
CA GLY A 151 25.48 13.38 30.85
C GLY A 151 25.64 14.91 30.76
N PRO A 152 25.94 15.61 31.88
CA PRO A 152 25.97 17.08 31.92
C PRO A 152 27.03 17.74 31.02
N GLY A 153 28.00 16.98 30.49
CA GLY A 153 29.04 17.45 29.56
C GLY A 153 28.73 17.18 28.09
N ALA A 154 27.54 16.73 27.74
CA ALA A 154 27.14 16.55 26.36
C ALA A 154 27.04 17.90 25.64
N THR A 155 27.60 17.99 24.44
CA THR A 155 27.59 19.21 23.61
C THR A 155 26.77 18.97 22.36
N SER A 156 25.90 19.93 22.03
CA SER A 156 25.21 19.94 20.74
C SER A 156 26.13 20.54 19.66
N ILE A 157 26.32 19.82 18.56
CA ILE A 157 27.10 20.25 17.42
C ILE A 157 26.14 20.39 16.24
N PRO A 158 25.99 21.60 15.67
CA PRO A 158 25.21 21.77 14.46
C PRO A 158 25.92 21.13 13.27
N LEU A 159 25.18 20.32 12.51
CA LEU A 159 25.62 19.70 11.27
C LEU A 159 24.79 20.28 10.13
N GLU A 160 25.44 20.90 9.17
CA GLU A 160 24.79 21.34 7.93
C GLU A 160 24.45 20.15 7.04
N VAL A 161 23.28 20.18 6.45
CA VAL A 161 22.76 19.17 5.52
C VAL A 161 22.64 19.82 4.15
N ALA A 162 23.10 19.12 3.11
CA ALA A 162 22.93 19.61 1.75
C ALA A 162 21.41 19.76 1.43
N PRO A 163 20.98 20.80 0.70
CA PRO A 163 19.59 20.93 0.28
C PRO A 163 19.08 19.68 -0.45
N PHE A 164 17.99 19.11 0.04
CA PHE A 164 17.43 17.85 -0.45
C PHE A 164 15.91 17.92 -0.56
N THR A 165 15.32 16.99 -1.31
CA THR A 165 13.87 16.79 -1.33
C THR A 165 13.51 15.57 -0.48
N LEU A 166 12.68 15.76 0.54
CA LEU A 166 12.05 14.65 1.24
C LEU A 166 10.82 14.20 0.48
N VAL A 167 10.75 12.91 0.15
CA VAL A 167 9.53 12.24 -0.30
C VAL A 167 9.08 11.28 0.80
N GLY A 168 8.05 11.65 1.55
CA GLY A 168 7.43 10.80 2.55
C GLY A 168 6.31 9.96 1.96
N ALA A 169 6.23 8.68 2.30
CA ALA A 169 5.07 7.84 1.96
C ALA A 169 4.34 7.38 3.21
N THR A 170 3.01 7.37 3.16
CA THR A 170 2.19 6.92 4.27
C THR A 170 0.90 6.24 3.80
N THR A 171 0.50 5.21 4.50
CA THR A 171 -0.83 4.61 4.37
C THR A 171 -1.85 5.26 5.31
N ARG A 172 -1.39 6.02 6.30
CA ARG A 172 -2.19 6.64 7.37
C ARG A 172 -1.86 8.12 7.52
N SER A 173 -2.37 8.95 6.61
CA SER A 173 -2.11 10.41 6.65
C SER A 173 -2.57 11.07 7.95
N GLY A 174 -3.64 10.56 8.56
CA GLY A 174 -4.13 11.03 9.85
C GLY A 174 -3.23 10.69 11.05
N ALA A 175 -2.28 9.76 10.91
CA ALA A 175 -1.33 9.38 11.96
C ALA A 175 -0.07 10.27 11.99
N LEU A 176 0.13 11.12 10.96
CA LEU A 176 1.22 12.09 10.96
C LEU A 176 0.94 13.20 11.95
N THR A 177 1.97 13.63 12.67
CA THR A 177 1.87 14.81 13.53
C THR A 177 1.61 16.06 12.69
N GLY A 178 0.89 17.04 13.26
CA GLY A 178 0.65 18.33 12.60
C GLY A 178 1.95 18.98 12.11
N PRO A 179 2.96 19.14 12.99
CA PRO A 179 4.24 19.74 12.62
C PRO A 179 4.95 19.07 11.44
N LEU A 180 4.91 17.73 11.34
CA LEU A 180 5.50 17.04 10.19
C LEU A 180 4.70 17.28 8.91
N ARG A 181 3.38 17.24 9.00
CA ARG A 181 2.50 17.41 7.84
C ARG A 181 2.64 18.79 7.23
N ASP A 182 2.72 19.83 8.06
CA ASP A 182 2.77 21.23 7.63
C ASP A 182 4.07 21.60 6.89
N ARG A 183 5.10 20.75 7.00
CA ARG A 183 6.39 20.92 6.31
C ARG A 183 6.43 20.33 4.91
N PHE A 184 5.42 19.56 4.53
CA PHE A 184 5.28 19.12 3.15
C PHE A 184 4.61 20.19 2.30
N GLY A 185 5.34 20.76 1.35
CA GLY A 185 4.82 21.78 0.41
C GLY A 185 3.84 21.19 -0.59
N PHE A 186 3.91 19.88 -0.85
CA PHE A 186 2.98 19.18 -1.73
C PHE A 186 2.54 17.83 -1.15
N THR A 187 1.23 17.57 -1.15
CA THR A 187 0.65 16.29 -0.76
C THR A 187 -0.15 15.69 -1.91
N ALA A 188 0.27 14.50 -2.35
CA ALA A 188 -0.43 13.70 -3.34
C ALA A 188 -1.27 12.61 -2.64
N HIS A 189 -2.57 12.62 -2.91
CA HIS A 189 -3.46 11.52 -2.52
C HIS A 189 -3.63 10.54 -3.66
N MET A 190 -3.25 9.29 -3.42
CA MET A 190 -3.38 8.21 -4.39
C MET A 190 -4.65 7.42 -4.12
N ASP A 191 -5.45 7.29 -5.14
CA ASP A 191 -6.70 6.54 -5.11
C ASP A 191 -6.53 5.14 -5.69
N PHE A 192 -7.50 4.27 -5.42
CA PHE A 192 -7.56 2.97 -6.08
C PHE A 192 -7.73 3.13 -7.58
N TYR A 193 -7.12 2.22 -8.32
CA TYR A 193 -7.17 2.20 -9.77
C TYR A 193 -8.52 1.67 -10.25
N GLU A 194 -9.01 2.26 -11.32
CA GLU A 194 -10.15 1.73 -12.05
C GLU A 194 -9.75 0.46 -12.83
N PRO A 195 -10.70 -0.47 -13.10
CA PRO A 195 -10.40 -1.70 -13.82
C PRO A 195 -9.66 -1.48 -15.14
N GLY A 196 -10.08 -0.51 -15.96
CA GLY A 196 -9.43 -0.19 -17.23
C GLY A 196 -8.00 0.37 -17.09
N GLU A 197 -7.66 1.00 -15.96
CA GLU A 197 -6.29 1.38 -15.66
C GLU A 197 -5.43 0.16 -15.31
N LEU A 198 -5.99 -0.78 -14.53
CA LEU A 198 -5.32 -2.03 -14.19
C LEU A 198 -5.13 -2.94 -15.41
N GLU A 199 -6.07 -2.97 -16.36
CA GLU A 199 -5.89 -3.67 -17.63
C GLU A 199 -4.66 -3.17 -18.38
N ARG A 200 -4.45 -1.85 -18.43
CA ARG A 200 -3.24 -1.27 -19.04
C ARG A 200 -1.97 -1.62 -18.27
N VAL A 201 -2.03 -1.64 -16.91
CA VAL A 201 -0.92 -2.09 -16.08
C VAL A 201 -0.58 -3.55 -16.38
N LEU A 202 -1.59 -4.42 -16.44
CA LEU A 202 -1.43 -5.85 -16.74
C LEU A 202 -0.86 -6.09 -18.14
N SER A 203 -1.36 -5.39 -19.16
CA SER A 203 -0.85 -5.47 -20.53
C SER A 203 0.63 -5.08 -20.61
N ARG A 204 1.02 -3.97 -19.94
CA ARG A 204 2.42 -3.56 -19.84
C ARG A 204 3.27 -4.61 -19.13
N SER A 205 2.79 -5.11 -18.00
CA SER A 205 3.52 -6.11 -17.20
C SER A 205 3.67 -7.44 -17.95
N ALA A 206 2.62 -7.88 -18.65
CA ALA A 206 2.65 -9.06 -19.50
C ALA A 206 3.69 -8.92 -20.62
N GLY A 207 3.75 -7.77 -21.28
CA GLY A 207 4.77 -7.47 -22.31
C GLY A 207 6.21 -7.54 -21.75
N ILE A 208 6.46 -7.00 -20.54
CA ILE A 208 7.78 -7.07 -19.90
C ILE A 208 8.16 -8.51 -19.53
N LEU A 209 7.20 -9.30 -19.07
CA LEU A 209 7.40 -10.69 -18.64
C LEU A 209 7.35 -11.69 -19.79
N GLY A 210 7.06 -11.25 -21.03
CA GLY A 210 6.92 -12.13 -22.19
C GLY A 210 5.69 -13.04 -22.12
N ILE A 211 4.62 -12.61 -21.46
CA ILE A 211 3.38 -13.37 -21.26
C ILE A 211 2.39 -13.03 -22.37
N GLU A 212 1.84 -14.05 -23.03
CA GLU A 212 0.73 -13.87 -23.98
C GLU A 212 -0.59 -13.76 -23.23
N LEU A 213 -1.06 -12.51 -23.05
CA LEU A 213 -2.27 -12.16 -22.30
C LEU A 213 -3.37 -11.70 -23.24
N GLY A 214 -4.47 -12.46 -23.31
CA GLY A 214 -5.66 -12.05 -24.05
C GLY A 214 -6.42 -10.90 -23.36
N ASP A 215 -7.06 -10.03 -24.14
CA ASP A 215 -7.74 -8.83 -23.64
C ASP A 215 -8.79 -9.14 -22.57
N GLU A 216 -9.64 -10.14 -22.78
CA GLU A 216 -10.64 -10.56 -21.79
C GLU A 216 -10.01 -11.17 -20.52
N ALA A 217 -8.84 -11.75 -20.62
CA ALA A 217 -8.10 -12.27 -19.47
C ALA A 217 -7.54 -11.13 -18.61
N GLY A 218 -6.99 -10.10 -19.25
CA GLY A 218 -6.56 -8.89 -18.58
C GLY A 218 -7.70 -8.22 -17.80
N SER A 219 -8.87 -8.11 -18.39
CA SER A 219 -10.07 -7.57 -17.74
C SER A 219 -10.54 -8.43 -16.56
N GLU A 220 -10.49 -9.78 -16.69
CA GLU A 220 -10.85 -10.71 -15.62
C GLU A 220 -9.91 -10.56 -14.41
N ILE A 221 -8.60 -10.48 -14.63
CA ILE A 221 -7.61 -10.28 -13.56
C ILE A 221 -7.77 -8.88 -12.94
N ALA A 222 -7.94 -7.84 -13.75
CA ALA A 222 -8.07 -6.46 -13.29
C ALA A 222 -9.24 -6.28 -12.32
N ARG A 223 -10.41 -6.85 -12.63
CA ARG A 223 -11.60 -6.78 -11.78
C ARG A 223 -11.40 -7.41 -10.41
N ARG A 224 -10.62 -8.49 -10.32
CA ARG A 224 -10.32 -9.19 -9.05
C ARG A 224 -9.14 -8.60 -8.30
N SER A 225 -8.44 -7.61 -8.86
CA SER A 225 -7.22 -7.01 -8.30
C SER A 225 -7.48 -5.92 -7.25
N ARG A 226 -8.72 -5.73 -6.81
CA ARG A 226 -9.09 -4.80 -5.74
C ARG A 226 -8.60 -3.36 -5.97
N GLY A 227 -8.50 -2.90 -7.22
CA GLY A 227 -8.01 -1.55 -7.54
C GLY A 227 -6.52 -1.33 -7.24
N THR A 228 -5.71 -2.39 -7.11
CA THR A 228 -4.32 -2.31 -6.64
C THR A 228 -3.35 -2.91 -7.66
N PRO A 229 -2.42 -2.12 -8.25
CA PRO A 229 -1.43 -2.61 -9.21
C PRO A 229 -0.56 -3.77 -8.71
N ARG A 230 -0.17 -3.76 -7.43
CA ARG A 230 0.62 -4.85 -6.83
C ARG A 230 -0.15 -6.16 -6.84
N ILE A 231 -1.43 -6.15 -6.44
CA ILE A 231 -2.29 -7.33 -6.50
C ILE A 231 -2.49 -7.78 -7.95
N ALA A 232 -2.72 -6.86 -8.88
CA ALA A 232 -2.86 -7.18 -10.30
C ALA A 232 -1.63 -7.94 -10.84
N ASN A 233 -0.44 -7.44 -10.57
CA ASN A 233 0.81 -8.08 -10.99
C ASN A 233 1.02 -9.43 -10.30
N ARG A 234 0.66 -9.59 -9.04
CA ARG A 234 0.72 -10.87 -8.34
C ARG A 234 -0.22 -11.89 -8.98
N LEU A 235 -1.48 -11.51 -9.18
CA LEU A 235 -2.47 -12.38 -9.81
C LEU A 235 -2.05 -12.75 -11.25
N LEU A 236 -1.48 -11.83 -12.02
CA LEU A 236 -0.94 -12.12 -13.35
C LEU A 236 0.12 -13.23 -13.31
N ARG A 237 1.05 -13.17 -12.36
CA ARG A 237 2.09 -14.21 -12.18
C ARG A 237 1.48 -15.56 -11.82
N ARG A 238 0.50 -15.60 -10.90
CA ARG A 238 -0.19 -16.85 -10.54
C ARG A 238 -0.96 -17.46 -11.70
N VAL A 239 -1.61 -16.61 -12.49
CA VAL A 239 -2.31 -17.05 -13.70
C VAL A 239 -1.32 -17.55 -14.76
N ARG A 240 -0.15 -16.90 -14.92
CA ARG A 240 0.93 -17.39 -15.77
C ARG A 240 1.40 -18.77 -15.34
N ASP A 241 1.76 -18.94 -14.05
CA ASP A 241 2.25 -20.22 -13.53
C ASP A 241 1.23 -21.35 -13.77
N PHE A 242 -0.06 -21.06 -13.63
CA PHE A 242 -1.13 -21.99 -13.97
C PHE A 242 -1.18 -22.30 -15.48
N ALA A 243 -1.09 -21.28 -16.33
CA ALA A 243 -1.16 -21.44 -17.78
C ALA A 243 0.04 -22.26 -18.32
N GLU A 244 1.24 -22.03 -17.80
CA GLU A 244 2.45 -22.79 -18.15
C GLU A 244 2.35 -24.27 -17.78
N VAL A 245 1.65 -24.60 -16.68
CA VAL A 245 1.55 -25.98 -16.19
C VAL A 245 0.36 -26.74 -16.75
N ARG A 246 -0.77 -26.04 -16.99
CA ARG A 246 -2.08 -26.67 -17.30
C ARG A 246 -2.69 -26.23 -18.63
N ALA A 247 -2.03 -25.34 -19.36
CA ALA A 247 -2.43 -24.85 -20.67
C ALA A 247 -1.17 -24.64 -21.55
N ASP A 248 -1.36 -24.14 -22.76
CA ASP A 248 -0.25 -23.92 -23.73
C ASP A 248 0.52 -22.61 -23.51
N GLY A 249 0.49 -22.05 -22.29
CA GLY A 249 1.15 -20.79 -21.94
C GLY A 249 0.36 -19.54 -22.34
N ILE A 250 -0.74 -19.66 -23.07
CA ILE A 250 -1.62 -18.54 -23.47
C ILE A 250 -2.67 -18.30 -22.39
N ILE A 251 -2.75 -17.09 -21.90
CA ILE A 251 -3.72 -16.72 -20.89
C ILE A 251 -5.01 -16.21 -21.53
N THR A 252 -5.99 -17.10 -21.66
CA THR A 252 -7.37 -16.75 -22.05
C THR A 252 -8.18 -16.39 -20.80
N ARG A 253 -9.40 -15.82 -21.00
CA ARG A 253 -10.32 -15.54 -19.89
C ARG A 253 -10.65 -16.79 -19.05
N ASP A 254 -10.89 -17.93 -19.69
CA ASP A 254 -11.26 -19.17 -19.00
C ASP A 254 -10.08 -19.74 -18.19
N ILE A 255 -8.85 -19.63 -18.74
CA ILE A 255 -7.62 -19.94 -18.02
C ILE A 255 -7.46 -19.05 -16.81
N ALA A 256 -7.65 -17.72 -16.96
CA ALA A 256 -7.57 -16.77 -15.85
C ALA A 256 -8.59 -17.10 -14.75
N LYS A 257 -9.85 -17.39 -15.11
CA LYS A 257 -10.88 -17.82 -14.15
C LYS A 257 -10.51 -19.09 -13.41
N SER A 258 -10.05 -20.11 -14.15
CA SER A 258 -9.67 -21.41 -13.57
C SER A 258 -8.47 -21.27 -12.64
N ALA A 259 -7.48 -20.49 -13.02
CA ALA A 259 -6.32 -20.20 -12.20
C ALA A 259 -6.72 -19.48 -10.90
N LEU A 260 -7.47 -18.39 -11.00
CA LEU A 260 -7.88 -17.61 -9.84
C LEU A 260 -8.76 -18.42 -8.86
N ALA A 261 -9.56 -19.36 -9.37
CA ALA A 261 -10.30 -20.29 -8.54
C ALA A 261 -9.40 -21.25 -7.73
N VAL A 262 -8.27 -21.69 -8.31
CA VAL A 262 -7.26 -22.53 -7.61
C VAL A 262 -6.60 -21.76 -6.46
N TYR A 263 -6.43 -20.44 -6.62
CA TYR A 263 -5.88 -19.56 -5.59
C TYR A 263 -6.94 -18.93 -4.69
N ASP A 264 -8.15 -19.51 -4.64
CA ASP A 264 -9.25 -19.08 -3.77
C ASP A 264 -9.71 -17.61 -3.96
N VAL A 265 -9.44 -17.00 -5.12
CA VAL A 265 -9.88 -15.65 -5.46
C VAL A 265 -11.18 -15.72 -6.25
N ASP A 266 -12.27 -15.26 -5.66
CA ASP A 266 -13.59 -15.29 -6.27
C ASP A 266 -13.84 -14.19 -7.33
N GLU A 267 -15.04 -14.15 -7.90
CA GLU A 267 -15.40 -13.22 -8.99
C GLU A 267 -15.33 -11.73 -8.61
N LEU A 268 -15.41 -11.40 -7.34
CA LEU A 268 -15.31 -10.05 -6.81
C LEU A 268 -13.93 -9.74 -6.21
N GLY A 269 -13.00 -10.71 -6.26
CA GLY A 269 -11.67 -10.56 -5.68
C GLY A 269 -11.61 -10.84 -4.18
N LEU A 270 -12.61 -11.51 -3.59
CA LEU A 270 -12.52 -11.98 -2.21
C LEU A 270 -11.70 -13.26 -2.15
N ASP A 271 -10.84 -13.36 -1.15
CA ASP A 271 -10.12 -14.58 -0.84
C ASP A 271 -10.81 -15.40 0.27
N ARG A 272 -10.13 -16.46 0.70
CA ARG A 272 -10.62 -17.36 1.77
C ARG A 272 -10.93 -16.60 3.06
N LEU A 273 -10.04 -15.67 3.47
CA LEU A 273 -10.20 -14.95 4.73
C LEU A 273 -11.35 -13.93 4.67
N ASP A 274 -11.47 -13.20 3.57
CA ASP A 274 -12.60 -12.27 3.41
C ASP A 274 -13.93 -12.99 3.49
N ARG A 275 -14.03 -14.14 2.79
CA ARG A 275 -15.25 -14.98 2.84
C ARG A 275 -15.49 -15.57 4.24
N ALA A 276 -14.42 -15.94 4.97
CA ALA A 276 -14.53 -16.40 6.35
C ALA A 276 -15.06 -15.30 7.27
N VAL A 277 -14.52 -14.07 7.15
CA VAL A 277 -14.98 -12.90 7.89
C VAL A 277 -16.46 -12.60 7.62
N LEU A 278 -16.87 -12.56 6.35
CA LEU A 278 -18.27 -12.34 6.00
C LEU A 278 -19.17 -13.50 6.46
N SER A 279 -18.69 -14.73 6.35
CA SER A 279 -19.44 -15.92 6.80
C SER A 279 -19.63 -15.94 8.33
N ALA A 280 -18.57 -15.64 9.09
CA ALA A 280 -18.68 -15.50 10.54
C ALA A 280 -19.67 -14.40 10.91
N LEU A 281 -19.56 -13.22 10.28
CA LEU A 281 -20.42 -12.09 10.56
C LEU A 281 -21.89 -12.37 10.25
N THR A 282 -22.19 -13.06 9.14
CA THR A 282 -23.56 -13.39 8.74
C THR A 282 -24.13 -14.59 9.48
N ARG A 283 -23.42 -15.73 9.48
CA ARG A 283 -23.92 -17.01 10.01
C ARG A 283 -23.84 -17.11 11.52
N SER A 284 -22.68 -16.71 12.10
CA SER A 284 -22.46 -16.87 13.55
C SER A 284 -23.03 -15.70 14.36
N PHE A 285 -23.05 -14.50 13.78
CA PHE A 285 -23.44 -13.28 14.50
C PHE A 285 -24.69 -12.59 13.93
N GLY A 286 -25.42 -13.24 13.02
CA GLY A 286 -26.68 -12.73 12.50
C GLY A 286 -26.61 -11.40 11.76
N GLY A 287 -25.42 -11.04 11.24
CA GLY A 287 -25.15 -9.78 10.54
C GLY A 287 -24.52 -8.70 11.42
N GLY A 288 -24.31 -8.96 12.70
CA GLY A 288 -23.71 -8.04 13.66
C GLY A 288 -24.69 -7.11 14.37
N PRO A 289 -24.22 -6.10 15.13
CA PRO A 289 -22.82 -5.59 15.21
C PRO A 289 -21.87 -6.47 16.04
N VAL A 290 -20.63 -6.63 15.58
CA VAL A 290 -19.59 -7.46 16.22
C VAL A 290 -18.28 -6.68 16.36
N GLY A 291 -17.61 -6.77 17.50
CA GLY A 291 -16.29 -6.20 17.72
C GLY A 291 -15.23 -6.93 16.90
N VAL A 292 -14.17 -6.21 16.46
CA VAL A 292 -13.10 -6.79 15.63
C VAL A 292 -12.41 -7.97 16.32
N SER A 293 -12.12 -7.88 17.62
CA SER A 293 -11.46 -8.96 18.37
C SER A 293 -12.29 -10.24 18.39
N THR A 294 -13.62 -10.12 18.55
CA THR A 294 -14.55 -11.27 18.52
C THR A 294 -14.58 -11.89 17.13
N LEU A 295 -14.60 -11.06 16.08
CA LEU A 295 -14.61 -11.52 14.70
C LEU A 295 -13.29 -12.21 14.33
N ALA A 296 -12.15 -11.65 14.75
CA ALA A 296 -10.83 -12.21 14.55
C ALA A 296 -10.68 -13.60 15.17
N VAL A 297 -11.11 -13.77 16.44
CA VAL A 297 -11.14 -15.07 17.09
C VAL A 297 -12.03 -16.07 16.34
N ALA A 298 -13.18 -15.62 15.82
CA ALA A 298 -14.09 -16.48 15.08
C ALA A 298 -13.52 -17.01 13.76
N VAL A 299 -12.58 -16.29 13.16
CA VAL A 299 -11.93 -16.70 11.89
C VAL A 299 -10.50 -17.23 12.08
N GLY A 300 -10.02 -17.28 13.34
CA GLY A 300 -8.68 -17.80 13.66
C GLY A 300 -7.52 -16.85 13.28
N GLU A 301 -7.77 -15.53 13.33
CA GLU A 301 -6.81 -14.51 12.92
C GLU A 301 -6.56 -13.47 14.00
N GLU A 302 -5.53 -12.64 13.82
CA GLU A 302 -5.32 -11.46 14.66
C GLU A 302 -6.29 -10.32 14.31
N ALA A 303 -6.67 -9.54 15.32
CA ALA A 303 -7.57 -8.40 15.14
C ALA A 303 -7.01 -7.36 14.15
N THR A 304 -5.69 -7.13 14.19
CA THR A 304 -4.95 -6.25 13.28
C THR A 304 -5.03 -6.72 11.84
N THR A 305 -4.94 -8.02 11.57
CA THR A 305 -5.09 -8.60 10.22
C THR A 305 -6.49 -8.34 9.67
N VAL A 306 -7.52 -8.61 10.46
CA VAL A 306 -8.90 -8.33 10.03
C VAL A 306 -9.09 -6.84 9.77
N GLU A 307 -8.59 -5.96 10.64
CA GLU A 307 -8.80 -4.52 10.57
C GLU A 307 -8.01 -3.85 9.43
N GLU A 308 -6.78 -4.27 9.18
CA GLU A 308 -5.88 -3.61 8.24
C GLU A 308 -5.89 -4.25 6.84
N VAL A 309 -6.21 -5.52 6.74
CA VAL A 309 -6.10 -6.27 5.48
C VAL A 309 -7.46 -6.60 4.88
N CYS A 310 -8.43 -7.07 5.68
CA CYS A 310 -9.76 -7.48 5.17
C CYS A 310 -10.75 -6.33 5.11
N GLU A 311 -10.92 -5.61 6.21
CA GLU A 311 -11.96 -4.58 6.33
C GLU A 311 -11.89 -3.47 5.27
N PRO A 312 -10.70 -2.90 4.93
CA PRO A 312 -10.66 -1.81 3.97
C PRO A 312 -11.24 -2.19 2.61
N PHE A 313 -11.00 -3.42 2.18
CA PHE A 313 -11.57 -3.91 0.94
C PHE A 313 -13.07 -4.21 1.08
N LEU A 314 -13.49 -4.92 2.12
CA LEU A 314 -14.88 -5.29 2.35
C LEU A 314 -15.79 -4.07 2.55
N VAL A 315 -15.28 -3.02 3.21
CA VAL A 315 -16.00 -1.74 3.36
C VAL A 315 -16.15 -1.04 2.02
N ARG A 316 -15.08 -0.95 1.23
CA ARG A 316 -15.12 -0.35 -0.10
C ARG A 316 -16.01 -1.15 -1.06
N ALA A 317 -15.99 -2.46 -0.99
CA ALA A 317 -16.88 -3.33 -1.76
C ALA A 317 -18.35 -3.23 -1.30
N GLY A 318 -18.62 -2.46 -0.25
CA GLY A 318 -19.96 -2.27 0.28
C GLY A 318 -20.53 -3.52 0.98
N MET A 319 -19.69 -4.48 1.35
CA MET A 319 -20.12 -5.73 2.01
C MET A 319 -20.11 -5.65 3.53
N LEU A 320 -19.26 -4.77 4.09
CA LEU A 320 -19.10 -4.55 5.52
C LEU A 320 -19.29 -3.07 5.83
N ALA A 321 -19.97 -2.76 6.93
CA ALA A 321 -20.08 -1.42 7.47
C ALA A 321 -19.46 -1.35 8.87
N ARG A 322 -18.71 -0.28 9.16
CA ARG A 322 -18.22 0.04 10.50
C ARG A 322 -19.24 0.92 11.22
N THR A 323 -19.63 0.54 12.41
CA THR A 323 -20.49 1.33 13.28
C THR A 323 -19.83 1.52 14.66
N PRO A 324 -20.28 2.47 15.49
CA PRO A 324 -19.78 2.63 16.86
C PRO A 324 -19.93 1.37 17.72
N ARG A 325 -20.88 0.47 17.38
CA ARG A 325 -21.13 -0.79 18.09
C ARG A 325 -20.31 -1.97 17.54
N GLY A 326 -19.67 -1.82 16.38
CA GLY A 326 -18.92 -2.88 15.72
C GLY A 326 -19.19 -3.00 14.23
N ARG A 327 -18.78 -4.13 13.68
CA ARG A 327 -18.88 -4.46 12.25
C ARG A 327 -20.23 -5.08 11.94
N VAL A 328 -20.82 -4.66 10.82
CA VAL A 328 -22.14 -5.10 10.37
C VAL A 328 -22.06 -5.56 8.93
N ALA A 329 -22.65 -6.70 8.61
CA ALA A 329 -22.82 -7.19 7.25
C ALA A 329 -23.90 -6.39 6.52
N THR A 330 -23.60 -5.92 5.32
CA THR A 330 -24.60 -5.28 4.45
C THR A 330 -25.42 -6.32 3.69
N LYS A 331 -26.47 -5.89 3.01
CA LYS A 331 -27.25 -6.78 2.12
C LYS A 331 -26.39 -7.46 1.06
N LEU A 332 -25.37 -6.77 0.55
CA LEU A 332 -24.45 -7.32 -0.46
C LEU A 332 -23.65 -8.51 0.08
N ALA A 333 -23.21 -8.49 1.33
CA ALA A 333 -22.52 -9.62 1.93
C ALA A 333 -23.39 -10.89 1.96
N TRP A 334 -24.67 -10.76 2.33
CA TRP A 334 -25.61 -11.88 2.34
C TRP A 334 -25.82 -12.45 0.95
N VAL A 335 -26.09 -11.57 -0.02
CA VAL A 335 -26.31 -11.98 -1.42
C VAL A 335 -25.07 -12.68 -1.99
N HIS A 336 -23.87 -12.13 -1.73
CA HIS A 336 -22.60 -12.71 -2.20
C HIS A 336 -22.36 -14.12 -1.64
N LEU A 337 -22.75 -14.36 -0.38
CA LEU A 337 -22.68 -15.69 0.23
C LEU A 337 -23.83 -16.62 -0.15
N GLY A 338 -24.70 -16.23 -1.10
CA GLY A 338 -25.87 -17.01 -1.51
C GLY A 338 -26.96 -17.08 -0.45
N MET A 339 -27.02 -16.14 0.49
CA MET A 339 -27.96 -16.12 1.61
C MET A 339 -29.00 -15.01 1.45
N THR A 340 -30.20 -15.23 1.98
CA THR A 340 -31.24 -14.20 2.02
C THR A 340 -30.95 -13.19 3.14
N PRO A 341 -30.86 -11.88 2.84
CA PRO A 341 -30.67 -10.86 3.87
C PRO A 341 -31.87 -10.84 4.83
N PRO A 342 -31.63 -10.71 6.15
CA PRO A 342 -32.72 -10.51 7.10
C PRO A 342 -33.43 -9.16 6.85
N SER A 343 -34.71 -9.06 7.25
CA SER A 343 -35.56 -7.89 6.98
C SER A 343 -35.04 -6.55 7.56
N GLY A 344 -34.03 -6.58 8.44
CA GLY A 344 -33.36 -5.43 9.03
C GLY A 344 -31.92 -5.23 8.57
N ALA A 345 -31.43 -6.00 7.58
CA ALA A 345 -30.04 -5.85 7.10
C ALA A 345 -29.80 -4.43 6.53
N ALA A 346 -28.68 -3.83 6.92
CA ALA A 346 -28.30 -2.47 6.46
C ALA A 346 -28.23 -2.40 4.92
N GLY A 347 -28.96 -1.49 4.32
CA GLY A 347 -28.84 -1.15 2.89
C GLY A 347 -27.73 -0.15 2.66
N LEU A 348 -27.18 -0.06 1.45
CA LEU A 348 -26.12 0.88 1.02
C LEU A 348 -26.46 2.38 1.22
N GLY A 349 -27.65 2.72 1.71
CA GLY A 349 -28.08 4.11 1.95
C GLY A 349 -28.42 4.45 3.40
N GLN A 350 -28.27 3.52 4.35
CA GLN A 350 -28.73 3.70 5.74
C GLN A 350 -27.63 3.78 6.79
N VAL A 351 -26.37 3.68 6.39
CA VAL A 351 -25.25 3.94 7.29
C VAL A 351 -24.78 5.35 6.98
N GLY A 352 -25.38 6.33 7.64
CA GLY A 352 -24.90 7.72 7.62
C GLY A 352 -23.43 7.72 8.04
N LEU A 353 -22.57 8.29 7.20
CA LEU A 353 -21.14 8.42 7.47
C LEU A 353 -20.84 9.41 8.61
N PHE A 354 -21.88 10.07 9.15
CA PHE A 354 -21.79 11.07 10.23
C PHE A 354 -23.11 11.07 11.01
N ASP A 355 -23.16 10.38 12.13
CA ASP A 355 -23.95 10.68 13.32
C ASP A 355 -23.10 10.40 14.56
#